data_2ba4727808def4a10ebe03c87cdb1cc4
#
_entry.id   2ba4727808def4a10ebe03c87cdb1cc4
#
_cell.length_a   1.000
_cell.length_b   1.000
_cell.length_c   1.000
_cell.angle_alpha   90.00
_cell.angle_beta   90.00
_cell.angle_gamma   90.00
#
_symmetry.space_group_name_H-M   'P 1'
#
loop_
_entity.id
_entity.type
_entity.pdbx_description
1 polymer ?
#
loop_
_entity_poly.entity_id
_entity_poly.type
_entity_poly.pdbx_seq_one_letter_code
_entity_poly.pdbx_strand_id
1 'polypeptide(L)'
;MATIPVNPKPFLNNLTGKPVIVKLKWGMEYKGYLVSVDSYMNLQLANTEEYIEGQFTGNLGEILIRCNNVLYLRGVPEDEEIEDAPED
;
A
#
# COMPACT_ATOMS: atom_id res chain seq x y z
N MET A 1 -8.75 -15.75 2.98
CA MET A 1 -8.44 -15.92 2.45
C MET A 1 -8.01 -15.93 1.74
N ALA A 2 -8.26 -15.65 1.81
CA ALA A 2 -7.86 -15.85 0.87
C ALA A 2 -6.80 -16.44 0.51
N THR A 3 -6.63 -17.13 0.85
CA THR A 3 -5.80 -18.05 0.38
C THR A 3 -6.02 -18.42 -0.98
N ILE A 4 -6.86 -17.76 -1.64
CA ILE A 4 -7.12 -18.06 -2.98
C ILE A 4 -5.91 -17.82 -3.78
N PRO A 5 -5.54 -18.70 -4.64
CA PRO A 5 -4.39 -18.53 -5.48
C PRO A 5 -4.69 -17.53 -6.56
N VAL A 6 -4.65 -16.29 -6.22
CA VAL A 6 -4.91 -15.24 -7.16
C VAL A 6 -3.63 -14.89 -7.87
N ASN A 7 -3.70 -14.65 -9.14
CA ASN A 7 -2.58 -14.13 -9.87
C ASN A 7 -2.32 -12.72 -9.32
N PRO A 8 -1.17 -12.46 -8.71
CA PRO A 8 -0.99 -11.19 -8.02
C PRO A 8 -0.97 -9.98 -8.93
N LYS A 9 -0.54 -10.13 -10.17
CA LYS A 9 -0.42 -8.98 -11.01
C LYS A 9 -1.77 -8.35 -11.35
N PRO A 10 -2.78 -9.11 -11.75
CA PRO A 10 -4.10 -8.50 -11.96
C PRO A 10 -4.66 -7.89 -10.68
N PHE A 11 -4.43 -8.52 -9.54
CA PHE A 11 -4.90 -7.97 -8.29
C PHE A 11 -4.27 -6.60 -8.04
N LEU A 12 -2.97 -6.48 -8.24
CA LEU A 12 -2.30 -5.21 -8.02
C LEU A 12 -2.72 -4.17 -9.04
N ASN A 13 -2.93 -4.59 -10.27
CA ASN A 13 -3.38 -3.64 -11.27
C ASN A 13 -4.74 -3.06 -10.94
N ASN A 14 -5.59 -3.85 -10.31
CA ASN A 14 -6.90 -3.34 -9.90
C ASN A 14 -6.80 -2.29 -8.81
N LEU A 15 -5.71 -2.27 -8.09
CA LEU A 15 -5.51 -1.29 -7.03
C LEU A 15 -4.82 -0.02 -7.52
N THR A 16 -4.35 -0.01 -8.76
CA THR A 16 -3.68 1.16 -9.30
C THR A 16 -4.65 2.35 -9.28
N GLY A 17 -4.16 3.47 -8.76
CA GLY A 17 -4.98 4.65 -8.60
C GLY A 17 -5.74 4.71 -7.30
N LYS A 18 -5.61 3.68 -6.47
CA LYS A 18 -6.37 3.60 -5.24
C LYS A 18 -5.43 3.62 -4.05
N PRO A 19 -5.93 3.99 -2.88
CA PRO A 19 -5.06 3.96 -1.69
C PRO A 19 -4.78 2.54 -1.26
N VAL A 20 -3.55 2.29 -0.85
CA VAL A 20 -3.12 0.98 -0.40
C VAL A 20 -2.29 1.13 0.85
N ILE A 21 -2.18 0.05 1.60
CA ILE A 21 -1.27 -0.04 2.74
C ILE A 21 -0.32 -1.19 2.46
N VAL A 22 0.97 -0.89 2.54
CA VAL A 22 2.02 -1.87 2.28
C VAL A 22 2.79 -2.08 3.57
N LYS A 23 2.81 -3.30 4.06
CA LYS A 23 3.58 -3.64 5.25
C LYS A 23 4.89 -4.27 4.80
N LEU A 24 5.99 -3.75 5.31
CA LEU A 24 7.29 -4.29 4.98
C LEU A 24 7.73 -5.31 6.01
N LYS A 25 8.66 -6.15 5.60
CA LYS A 25 9.20 -7.17 6.48
C LYS A 25 9.85 -6.59 7.73
N TRP A 26 10.26 -5.35 7.63
CA TRP A 26 10.98 -4.70 8.74
C TRP A 26 10.06 -4.08 9.76
N GLY A 27 8.74 -4.17 9.56
CA GLY A 27 7.79 -3.62 10.52
C GLY A 27 7.24 -2.25 10.19
N MET A 28 7.73 -1.62 9.13
CA MET A 28 7.20 -0.35 8.70
C MET A 28 6.00 -0.56 7.80
N GLU A 29 5.09 0.40 7.83
CA GLU A 29 3.95 0.41 6.92
C GLU A 29 3.95 1.70 6.14
N TYR A 30 3.55 1.60 4.87
CA TYR A 30 3.43 2.76 4.01
C TYR A 30 2.01 2.83 3.48
N LYS A 31 1.40 3.98 3.61
CA LYS A 31 0.05 4.22 3.11
C LYS A 31 0.14 5.26 2.02
N GLY A 32 -0.34 4.93 0.84
CA GLY A 32 -0.27 5.86 -0.27
C GLY A 32 -1.13 5.37 -1.40
N TYR A 33 -1.04 6.08 -2.53
CA TYR A 33 -1.79 5.70 -3.72
C TYR A 33 -0.87 4.90 -4.63
N LEU A 34 -1.34 3.75 -5.06
CA LEU A 34 -0.56 2.90 -5.94
C LEU A 34 -0.55 3.52 -7.33
N VAL A 35 0.62 3.92 -7.79
CA VAL A 35 0.76 4.55 -9.09
C VAL A 35 0.96 3.50 -10.17
N SER A 36 1.84 2.56 -9.92
CA SER A 36 2.12 1.55 -10.93
C SER A 36 2.81 0.36 -10.29
N VAL A 37 2.78 -0.74 -11.03
CA VAL A 37 3.43 -1.98 -10.64
C VAL A 37 4.22 -2.44 -11.84
N ASP A 38 5.50 -2.71 -11.67
CA ASP A 38 6.29 -3.16 -12.81
C ASP A 38 6.22 -4.67 -12.95
N SER A 39 6.95 -5.19 -13.93
CA SER A 39 6.87 -6.61 -14.24
C SER A 39 7.43 -7.49 -13.15
N TYR A 40 8.21 -6.94 -12.25
CA TYR A 40 8.74 -7.68 -11.10
C TYR A 40 7.90 -7.46 -9.86
N MET A 41 6.78 -6.75 -10.01
CA MET A 41 5.86 -6.47 -8.91
C MET A 41 6.45 -5.51 -7.88
N ASN A 42 7.40 -4.69 -8.29
CA ASN A 42 7.79 -3.56 -7.46
C ASN A 42 6.69 -2.51 -7.54
N LEU A 43 6.51 -1.79 -6.44
CA LEU A 43 5.39 -0.88 -6.30
C LEU A 43 5.87 0.55 -6.30
N GLN A 44 5.16 1.40 -7.01
CA GLN A 44 5.41 2.84 -6.95
C GLN A 44 4.20 3.49 -6.30
N LEU A 45 4.43 4.21 -5.22
CA LEU A 45 3.37 4.86 -4.47
C LEU A 45 3.56 6.37 -4.51
N ALA A 46 2.45 7.09 -4.42
CA ALA A 46 2.46 8.55 -4.36
C ALA A 46 1.75 8.99 -3.09
N ASN A 47 2.09 10.19 -2.63
CA ASN A 47 1.52 10.76 -1.40
C ASN A 47 1.66 9.79 -0.24
N THR A 48 2.84 9.24 -0.09
CA THR A 48 3.06 8.14 0.82
C THR A 48 3.31 8.64 2.23
N GLU A 49 2.67 7.99 3.19
CA GLU A 49 2.88 8.24 4.61
C GLU A 49 3.56 7.02 5.21
N GLU A 50 4.53 7.26 6.05
CA GLU A 50 5.25 6.18 6.71
C GLU A 50 4.77 6.03 8.13
N TYR A 51 4.55 4.79 8.54
CA TYR A 51 4.16 4.45 9.90
C TYR A 51 5.13 3.41 10.43
N ILE A 52 5.65 3.66 11.62
CA ILE A 52 6.52 2.71 12.28
C ILE A 52 5.86 2.34 13.59
N GLU A 53 5.57 1.06 13.74
CA GLU A 53 4.89 0.56 14.94
C GLU A 53 3.59 1.30 15.18
N GLY A 54 2.87 1.54 14.10
CA GLY A 54 1.57 2.17 14.19
C GLY A 54 1.59 3.68 14.33
N GLN A 55 2.75 4.29 14.36
CA GLN A 55 2.83 5.73 14.54
C GLN A 55 3.29 6.40 13.27
N PHE A 56 2.60 7.46 12.92
CA PHE A 56 2.95 8.25 11.76
C PHE A 56 4.32 8.90 11.97
N THR A 57 5.22 8.71 11.01
CA THR A 57 6.55 9.24 11.13
C THR A 57 6.89 10.27 10.06
N GLY A 58 6.11 10.37 9.02
CA GLY A 58 6.37 11.40 8.04
C GLY A 58 5.77 11.11 6.69
N ASN A 59 5.77 12.13 5.86
CA ASN A 59 5.34 12.03 4.48
C ASN A 59 6.58 11.86 3.61
N LEU A 60 6.53 10.87 2.74
CA LEU A 60 7.67 10.56 1.88
C LEU A 60 7.46 10.95 0.43
N GLY A 61 6.23 11.31 0.07
CA GLY A 61 5.93 11.62 -1.32
C GLY A 61 5.91 10.37 -2.16
N GLU A 62 6.61 10.39 -3.27
CA GLU A 62 6.67 9.23 -4.14
C GLU A 62 7.80 8.32 -3.72
N ILE A 63 7.51 7.04 -3.59
CA ILE A 63 8.53 6.07 -3.23
C ILE A 63 8.37 4.84 -4.10
N LEU A 64 9.45 4.07 -4.18
CA LEU A 64 9.45 2.79 -4.86
C LEU A 64 9.74 1.71 -3.84
N ILE A 65 8.91 0.69 -3.79
CA ILE A 65 9.08 -0.40 -2.86
C ILE A 65 9.36 -1.66 -3.64
N ARG A 66 10.48 -2.29 -3.34
CA ARG A 66 10.84 -3.53 -4.01
C ARG A 66 10.01 -4.67 -3.49
N CYS A 67 9.58 -5.52 -4.39
CA CYS A 67 8.63 -6.57 -4.06
C CYS A 67 9.15 -7.50 -2.97
N ASN A 68 10.45 -7.74 -2.94
CA ASN A 68 10.97 -8.69 -1.96
C ASN A 68 11.03 -8.12 -0.55
N ASN A 69 10.72 -6.85 -0.37
CA ASN A 69 10.64 -6.26 0.96
C ASN A 69 9.22 -6.22 1.50
N VAL A 70 8.25 -6.59 0.69
CA VAL A 70 6.85 -6.47 1.06
C VAL A 70 6.41 -7.72 1.81
N LEU A 71 5.86 -7.52 3.00
CA LEU A 71 5.26 -8.61 3.73
C LEU A 71 3.84 -8.85 3.24
N TYR A 72 3.06 -7.78 3.13
CA TYR A 72 1.75 -7.86 2.50
C TYR A 72 1.36 -6.48 2.00
N LEU A 73 0.36 -6.47 1.14
CA LEU A 73 -0.23 -5.26 0.61
C LEU A 73 -1.73 -5.43 0.63
N ARG A 74 -2.44 -4.38 1.01
CA ARG A 74 -3.90 -4.43 0.94
C ARG A 74 -4.43 -3.09 0.48
N GLY A 75 -5.57 -3.12 -0.14
CA GLY A 75 -6.26 -1.91 -0.50
C GLY A 75 -6.94 -1.31 0.71
N VAL A 76 -7.17 -0.02 0.65
CA VAL A 76 -7.90 0.67 1.69
C VAL A 76 -9.30 0.92 1.18
N PRO A 77 -10.31 0.38 1.82
CA PRO A 77 -11.68 0.63 1.37
C PRO A 77 -12.00 2.11 1.46
N GLU A 78 -12.82 2.57 0.57
CA GLU A 78 -13.20 3.97 0.61
C GLU A 78 -13.86 4.33 1.91
N ASP A 79 -14.60 3.41 2.48
CA ASP A 79 -15.21 3.65 3.77
C ASP A 79 -14.17 3.90 4.83
N GLU A 80 -13.11 3.11 4.81
CA GLU A 80 -12.07 3.25 5.79
C GLU A 80 -11.36 4.58 5.62
N GLU A 81 -11.15 4.96 4.39
CA GLU A 81 -10.51 6.22 4.13
C GLU A 81 -11.36 7.39 4.60
N ILE A 82 -12.66 7.28 4.40
CA ILE A 82 -13.56 8.30 4.86
C ILE A 82 -13.54 8.41 6.36
N GLU A 83 -13.42 7.29 7.03
CA GLU A 83 -13.35 7.32 8.46
C GLU A 83 -12.14 8.05 8.97
N ASP A 84 -11.08 7.96 8.24
CA ASP A 84 -9.91 8.70 8.61
C ASP A 84 -10.13 10.17 8.48
N ALA A 85 -11.00 10.53 7.61
CA ALA A 85 -11.32 11.92 7.49
C ALA A 85 -12.08 12.24 8.72
N PRO A 86 -11.83 13.12 9.33
CA PRO A 86 -12.41 13.37 10.56
C PRO A 86 -13.86 13.39 10.56
N GLU A 87 -14.37 12.77 10.38
CA GLU A 87 -15.47 12.76 10.34
C GLU A 87 -16.04 12.62 11.14
N ASP A 88 -16.04 12.46 11.13
CA ASP A 88 -16.52 12.44 11.59
C ASP A 88 -16.56 12.49 12.18
#